data_0617ca7435ab9f7a7a8f69871b75ecbe
#
_entry.id   0617ca7435ab9f7a7a8f69871b75ecbe
#
_cell.length_a   1.000
_cell.length_b   1.000
_cell.length_c   1.000
_cell.angle_alpha   90.00
_cell.angle_beta   90.00
_cell.angle_gamma   90.00
#
_symmetry.space_group_name_H-M   'P 1'
#
loop_
_entity.id
_entity.type
_entity.pdbx_description
1 polymer ?
#
loop_
_entity_poly.entity_id
_entity_poly.type
_entity_poly.pdbx_seq_one_letter_code
_entity_poly.pdbx_strand_id
1 'polypeptide(L)'
;MSIFDRPTSKELLEAVIDFIDAEIKSDSYPANKKFKFQIVLNILNIVKREVETGEEINEKFSELGSNLIGENEFTIEKLSQKIRDKEFDHEDKDLVDFLYNLTEEKIKIDNPKYK
;
A
#
# COMPACT_ATOMS: atom_id res chain seq x y z
N MET A 1 7.21 15.37 7.81
CA MET A 1 8.60 15.53 7.36
C MET A 1 9.50 14.55 8.10
N SER A 2 10.44 13.94 7.41
CA SER A 2 11.35 12.98 8.03
C SER A 2 12.42 13.68 8.85
N ILE A 3 12.78 13.09 10.00
CA ILE A 3 13.93 13.54 10.78
C ILE A 3 15.25 13.07 10.16
N PHE A 4 15.16 12.18 9.18
CA PHE A 4 16.35 11.66 8.50
C PHE A 4 16.71 12.54 7.31
N ASP A 5 17.99 12.77 7.13
CA ASP A 5 18.51 13.48 5.97
C ASP A 5 18.44 12.57 4.74
N ARG A 6 18.84 13.12 3.60
CA ARG A 6 18.94 12.33 2.38
C ARG A 6 20.09 11.32 2.47
N PRO A 7 19.97 10.17 1.78
CA PRO A 7 18.84 9.83 0.92
C PRO A 7 17.62 9.39 1.70
N THR A 8 16.43 9.67 1.15
CA THR A 8 15.17 9.23 1.72
C THR A 8 14.94 7.75 1.44
N SER A 9 13.97 7.14 2.14
CA SER A 9 13.59 5.75 1.87
C SER A 9 13.16 5.53 0.43
N LYS A 10 12.44 6.50 -0.15
CA LYS A 10 12.04 6.45 -1.55
C LYS A 10 13.26 6.46 -2.47
N GLU A 11 14.21 7.36 -2.22
CA GLU A 11 15.41 7.47 -3.03
C GLU A 11 16.28 6.21 -2.96
N LEU A 12 16.38 5.60 -1.76
CA LEU A 12 17.10 4.36 -1.59
C LEU A 12 16.45 3.20 -2.36
N LEU A 13 15.12 3.11 -2.30
CA LEU A 13 14.37 2.10 -3.04
C LEU A 13 14.52 2.28 -4.54
N GLU A 14 14.46 3.50 -5.04
CA GLU A 14 14.66 3.81 -6.46
C GLU A 14 16.06 3.38 -6.91
N ALA A 15 17.08 3.65 -6.11
CA ALA A 15 18.45 3.26 -6.44
C ALA A 15 18.61 1.74 -6.56
N VAL A 16 18.02 0.99 -5.63
CA VAL A 16 18.05 -0.48 -5.67
C VAL A 16 17.30 -1.02 -6.89
N ILE A 17 16.11 -0.47 -7.15
CA ILE A 17 15.29 -0.88 -8.30
C ILE A 17 16.05 -0.63 -9.59
N ASP A 18 16.64 0.54 -9.77
CA ASP A 18 17.38 0.90 -10.98
C ASP A 18 18.60 -0.01 -11.16
N PHE A 19 19.31 -0.33 -10.08
CA PHE A 19 20.46 -1.21 -10.12
C PHE A 19 20.09 -2.62 -10.60
N ILE A 20 19.04 -3.19 -10.01
CA ILE A 20 18.57 -4.54 -10.37
C ILE A 20 18.04 -4.54 -11.80
N ASP A 21 17.26 -3.54 -12.17
CA ASP A 21 16.69 -3.43 -13.52
C ASP A 21 17.78 -3.37 -14.59
N ALA A 22 18.82 -2.58 -14.37
CA ALA A 22 19.96 -2.49 -15.28
C ALA A 22 20.70 -3.84 -15.38
N GLU A 23 20.85 -4.53 -14.26
CA GLU A 23 21.56 -5.81 -14.21
C GLU A 23 20.81 -6.90 -15.00
N ILE A 24 19.50 -7.01 -14.85
CA ILE A 24 18.72 -8.05 -15.53
C ILE A 24 18.54 -7.77 -17.03
N LYS A 25 18.76 -6.54 -17.48
CA LYS A 25 18.72 -6.17 -18.90
C LYS A 25 20.02 -6.50 -19.61
N SER A 26 21.07 -6.87 -18.87
CA SER A 26 22.33 -7.27 -19.45
C SER A 26 22.18 -8.59 -20.22
N ASP A 27 22.71 -8.64 -21.45
CA ASP A 27 22.67 -9.85 -22.28
C ASP A 27 23.42 -11.02 -21.67
N SER A 28 24.38 -10.73 -20.80
CA SER A 28 25.19 -11.75 -20.13
C SER A 28 24.52 -12.37 -18.91
N TYR A 29 23.38 -11.82 -18.49
CA TYR A 29 22.71 -12.29 -17.29
C TYR A 29 21.89 -13.55 -17.58
N PRO A 30 22.02 -14.62 -16.77
CA PRO A 30 21.29 -15.87 -17.02
C PRO A 30 19.76 -15.69 -16.95
N ALA A 31 19.06 -16.25 -17.93
CA ALA A 31 17.61 -16.11 -18.06
C ALA A 31 16.82 -16.63 -16.84
N ASN A 32 17.28 -17.72 -16.23
CA ASN A 32 16.63 -18.29 -15.05
C ASN A 32 16.71 -17.37 -13.83
N LYS A 33 17.77 -16.58 -13.73
CA LYS A 33 17.93 -15.58 -12.67
C LYS A 33 17.14 -14.31 -12.96
N LYS A 34 17.01 -13.95 -14.26
CA LYS A 34 16.20 -12.79 -14.67
C LYS A 34 14.77 -12.90 -14.15
N PHE A 35 14.17 -14.06 -14.28
CA PHE A 35 12.80 -14.29 -13.82
C PHE A 35 12.66 -14.05 -12.31
N LYS A 36 13.60 -14.58 -11.53
CA LYS A 36 13.59 -14.39 -10.08
C LYS A 36 13.75 -12.93 -9.69
N PHE A 37 14.66 -12.22 -10.33
CA PHE A 37 14.86 -10.80 -10.03
C PHE A 37 13.72 -9.93 -10.53
N GLN A 38 13.01 -10.35 -11.57
CA GLN A 38 11.81 -9.65 -12.00
C GLN A 38 10.74 -9.69 -10.90
N ILE A 39 10.59 -10.81 -10.21
CA ILE A 39 9.70 -10.94 -9.05
C ILE A 39 10.15 -9.97 -7.94
N VAL A 40 11.45 -9.91 -7.65
CA VAL A 40 12.01 -9.00 -6.65
C VAL A 40 11.70 -7.55 -7.03
N LEU A 41 11.87 -7.18 -8.31
CA LEU A 41 11.55 -5.84 -8.79
C LEU A 41 10.08 -5.49 -8.60
N ASN A 42 9.19 -6.43 -8.86
CA ASN A 42 7.76 -6.21 -8.68
C ASN A 42 7.43 -5.93 -7.21
N ILE A 43 8.04 -6.68 -6.30
CA ILE A 43 7.87 -6.48 -4.86
C ILE A 43 8.42 -5.11 -4.43
N LEU A 44 9.61 -4.75 -4.90
CA LEU A 44 10.22 -3.46 -4.58
C LEU A 44 9.39 -2.29 -5.08
N ASN A 45 8.78 -2.43 -6.26
CA ASN A 45 7.89 -1.40 -6.78
C ASN A 45 6.62 -1.24 -5.94
N ILE A 46 6.08 -2.33 -5.40
CA ILE A 46 4.94 -2.27 -4.46
C ILE A 46 5.34 -1.50 -3.20
N VAL A 47 6.49 -1.85 -2.61
CA VAL A 47 7.01 -1.15 -1.42
C VAL A 47 7.24 0.33 -1.70
N LYS A 48 7.80 0.64 -2.86
CA LYS A 48 8.03 2.03 -3.27
C LYS A 48 6.72 2.83 -3.32
N ARG A 49 5.68 2.27 -3.93
CA ARG A 49 4.38 2.94 -4.01
C ARG A 49 3.77 3.13 -2.63
N GLU A 50 3.91 2.15 -1.74
CA GLU A 50 3.46 2.27 -0.36
C GLU A 50 4.20 3.38 0.38
N VAL A 51 5.51 3.47 0.22
CA VAL A 51 6.32 4.54 0.82
C VAL A 51 5.89 5.91 0.31
N GLU A 52 5.58 6.03 -0.98
CA GLU A 52 5.18 7.31 -1.59
C GLU A 52 3.81 7.80 -1.13
N THR A 53 2.85 6.89 -0.95
CA THR A 53 1.44 7.25 -0.75
C THR A 53 0.82 6.69 0.52
N GLY A 54 1.47 5.74 1.17
CA GLY A 54 0.91 5.03 2.32
C GLY A 54 0.55 5.93 3.49
N GLU A 55 1.38 6.92 3.78
CA GLU A 55 1.11 7.84 4.88
C GLU A 55 -0.14 8.68 4.65
N GLU A 56 -0.30 9.23 3.45
CA GLU A 56 -1.49 9.99 3.07
C GLU A 56 -2.75 9.13 3.14
N ILE A 57 -2.67 7.91 2.62
CA ILE A 57 -3.77 6.95 2.66
C ILE A 57 -4.11 6.62 4.10
N ASN A 58 -3.11 6.34 4.92
CA ASN A 58 -3.30 6.01 6.33
C ASN A 58 -4.00 7.16 7.08
N GLU A 59 -3.54 8.40 6.89
CA GLU A 59 -4.14 9.57 7.52
C GLU A 59 -5.59 9.76 7.09
N LYS A 60 -5.85 9.69 5.79
CA LYS A 60 -7.18 9.86 5.23
C LYS A 60 -8.17 8.83 5.78
N PHE A 61 -7.80 7.56 5.74
CA PHE A 61 -8.71 6.49 6.16
C PHE A 61 -8.79 6.34 7.67
N SER A 62 -7.77 6.77 8.41
CA SER A 62 -7.85 6.86 9.87
C SER A 62 -8.88 7.90 10.29
N GLU A 63 -8.91 9.06 9.64
CA GLU A 63 -9.89 10.09 9.91
C GLU A 63 -11.31 9.65 9.53
N LEU A 64 -11.48 9.14 8.30
CA LEU A 64 -12.77 8.64 7.84
C LEU A 64 -13.27 7.48 8.70
N GLY A 65 -12.37 6.59 9.06
CA GLY A 65 -12.69 5.45 9.92
C GLY A 65 -13.08 5.86 11.32
N SER A 66 -12.40 6.83 11.90
CA SER A 66 -12.76 7.38 13.23
C SER A 66 -14.16 7.95 13.22
N ASN A 67 -14.51 8.67 12.18
CA ASN A 67 -15.86 9.21 12.03
C ASN A 67 -16.89 8.10 11.86
N LEU A 68 -16.55 7.06 11.09
CA LEU A 68 -17.45 5.94 10.84
C LEU A 68 -17.78 5.17 12.12
N ILE A 69 -16.77 4.87 12.94
CA ILE A 69 -16.97 4.09 14.18
C ILE A 69 -17.29 4.94 15.41
N GLY A 70 -17.21 6.27 15.29
CA GLY A 70 -17.52 7.18 16.38
C GLY A 70 -16.49 7.18 17.50
N GLU A 71 -15.24 6.87 17.22
CA GLU A 71 -14.15 6.86 18.18
C GLU A 71 -13.01 7.77 17.74
N ASN A 72 -12.22 8.26 18.68
CA ASN A 72 -11.11 9.17 18.38
C ASN A 72 -9.95 8.50 17.66
N GLU A 73 -9.79 7.19 17.84
CA GLU A 73 -8.73 6.43 17.24
C GLU A 73 -9.33 5.29 16.41
N PHE A 74 -8.88 5.16 15.17
CA PHE A 74 -9.33 4.11 14.25
C PHE A 74 -8.28 3.01 14.12
N THR A 75 -8.74 1.76 14.19
CA THR A 75 -7.95 0.59 13.77
C THR A 75 -8.88 -0.36 13.02
N ILE A 76 -8.29 -1.17 12.13
CA ILE A 76 -9.06 -2.21 11.41
C ILE A 76 -9.67 -3.20 12.40
N GLU A 77 -8.97 -3.50 13.48
CA GLU A 77 -9.45 -4.39 14.54
C GLU A 77 -10.71 -3.83 15.20
N LYS A 78 -10.75 -2.54 15.48
CA LYS A 78 -11.94 -1.89 16.05
C LYS A 78 -13.13 -1.96 15.10
N LEU A 79 -12.90 -1.71 13.82
CA LEU A 79 -13.95 -1.81 12.81
C LEU A 79 -14.45 -3.23 12.70
N SER A 80 -13.54 -4.22 12.64
CA SER A 80 -13.89 -5.63 12.56
C SER A 80 -14.73 -6.08 13.76
N GLN A 81 -14.39 -5.59 14.96
CA GLN A 81 -15.14 -5.92 16.16
C GLN A 81 -16.56 -5.35 16.11
N LYS A 82 -16.71 -4.12 15.68
CA LYS A 82 -18.03 -3.48 15.55
C LYS A 82 -18.90 -4.18 14.52
N ILE A 83 -18.33 -4.67 13.44
CA ILE A 83 -19.05 -5.46 12.43
C ILE A 83 -19.53 -6.78 13.05
N ARG A 84 -18.66 -7.46 13.81
CA ARG A 84 -18.99 -8.71 14.50
C ARG A 84 -20.08 -8.52 15.55
N ASP A 85 -20.05 -7.38 16.25
CA ASP A 85 -21.05 -7.03 17.27
C ASP A 85 -22.35 -6.52 16.66
N LYS A 86 -22.45 -6.53 15.33
CA LYS A 86 -23.63 -6.11 14.56
C LYS A 86 -24.01 -4.63 14.78
N GLU A 87 -23.05 -3.79 15.08
CA GLU A 87 -23.26 -2.33 15.18
C GLU A 87 -23.48 -1.69 13.80
N PHE A 88 -23.12 -2.41 12.72
CA PHE A 88 -23.39 -2.01 11.34
C PHE A 88 -24.30 -3.04 10.67
N ASP A 89 -25.25 -2.51 9.90
CA ASP A 89 -26.02 -3.35 8.96
C ASP A 89 -25.16 -3.59 7.72
N HIS A 90 -25.30 -4.76 7.10
CA HIS A 90 -24.62 -5.10 5.86
C HIS A 90 -25.02 -4.16 4.69
N GLU A 91 -26.14 -3.45 4.83
CA GLU A 91 -26.60 -2.46 3.86
C GLU A 91 -26.18 -1.03 4.23
N ASP A 92 -25.41 -0.84 5.30
CA ASP A 92 -24.93 0.48 5.69
C ASP A 92 -24.06 1.08 4.59
N LYS A 93 -24.56 2.13 3.98
CA LYS A 93 -23.89 2.76 2.84
C LYS A 93 -22.54 3.34 3.22
N ASP A 94 -22.41 3.97 4.38
CA ASP A 94 -21.17 4.58 4.80
C ASP A 94 -20.08 3.51 5.02
N LEU A 95 -20.46 2.37 5.60
CA LEU A 95 -19.54 1.26 5.78
C LEU A 95 -19.10 0.68 4.43
N VAL A 96 -20.05 0.44 3.53
CA VAL A 96 -19.75 -0.12 2.21
C VAL A 96 -18.85 0.83 1.42
N ASP A 97 -19.15 2.11 1.40
CA ASP A 97 -18.34 3.12 0.71
C ASP A 97 -16.92 3.18 1.28
N PHE A 98 -16.79 3.14 2.61
CA PHE A 98 -15.49 3.15 3.27
C PHE A 98 -14.64 1.94 2.84
N LEU A 99 -15.21 0.74 2.93
CA LEU A 99 -14.51 -0.49 2.58
C LEU A 99 -14.15 -0.53 1.10
N TYR A 100 -15.04 -0.08 0.24
CA TYR A 100 -14.79 -0.02 -1.20
C TYR A 100 -13.63 0.92 -1.53
N ASN A 101 -13.68 2.14 -0.99
CA ASN A 101 -12.64 3.14 -1.26
C ASN A 101 -11.29 2.71 -0.70
N LEU A 102 -11.27 2.14 0.51
CA LEU A 102 -10.04 1.62 1.09
C LEU A 102 -9.44 0.51 0.24
N THR A 103 -10.26 -0.41 -0.24
CA THR A 103 -9.83 -1.51 -1.10
C THR A 103 -9.27 -0.98 -2.42
N GLU A 104 -9.92 0.00 -3.05
CA GLU A 104 -9.40 0.62 -4.28
C GLU A 104 -8.02 1.21 -4.07
N GLU A 105 -7.80 1.95 -2.98
CA GLU A 105 -6.50 2.56 -2.71
C GLU A 105 -5.40 1.50 -2.48
N LYS A 106 -5.74 0.43 -1.78
CA LYS A 106 -4.81 -0.69 -1.57
C LYS A 106 -4.45 -1.38 -2.88
N ILE A 107 -5.43 -1.58 -3.76
CA ILE A 107 -5.19 -2.21 -5.07
C ILE A 107 -4.27 -1.34 -5.93
N LYS A 108 -4.41 -0.03 -5.88
CA LYS A 108 -3.53 0.87 -6.63
C LYS A 108 -2.06 0.73 -6.23
N ILE A 109 -1.81 0.42 -4.96
CA ILE A 109 -0.44 0.17 -4.49
C ILE A 109 0.05 -1.20 -4.96
N ASP A 110 -0.75 -2.24 -4.75
CA ASP A 110 -0.37 -3.62 -5.05
C ASP A 110 -0.34 -3.92 -6.55
N ASN A 111 -1.32 -3.40 -7.29
CA ASN A 111 -1.46 -3.66 -8.71
C ASN A 111 -2.11 -2.49 -9.43
N PRO A 112 -1.33 -1.45 -9.78
CA PRO A 112 -1.88 -0.23 -10.41
C PRO A 112 -2.48 -0.46 -11.79
N LYS A 113 -2.25 -1.62 -12.41
CA LYS A 113 -2.83 -1.99 -13.70
C LYS A 113 -4.18 -2.69 -13.57
N TYR A 114 -4.59 -3.02 -12.36
CA TYR A 114 -5.89 -3.65 -12.12
C TYR A 114 -7.02 -2.64 -12.38
N LYS A 115 -8.04 -3.11 -13.09
CA LYS A 115 -9.21 -2.29 -13.42
C LYS A 115 -10.50 -2.94 -12.95
#